data_897261936969cfeeb5967490e2edc7c3
#
_entry.id   897261936969cfeeb5967490e2edc7c3
#
_cell.length_a   1.000
_cell.length_b   1.000
_cell.length_c   1.000
_cell.angle_alpha   90.00
_cell.angle_beta   90.00
_cell.angle_gamma   90.00
#
_symmetry.space_group_name_H-M   'P 1'
#
loop_
_entity.id
_entity.type
_entity.pdbx_description
1 polymer ?
#
loop_
_entity_poly.entity_id
_entity_poly.type
_entity_poly.pdbx_seq_one_letter_code
_entity_poly.pdbx_strand_id
1 'polypeptide(L)'
;MFNLFKKKKKESSRLVGLDIALKVSGFVTGKEHLHYGLWDKLDVNLDNLGKAQEAYTDLLFKYLPKKKKNNKLEILDIGGGAGENAKKLIALGHKVTIIVPSKILAEHAKKNTNNKAKILITTFEDYLPKNNLFDLCLFAESFQYIPIKIALQKACSLLNNDGEILIADCFRSEKKQEGILRQPGGGASLISMEKELRIQKINVIVKKEITKLVAPSIQLEQKFYNTLGFSIKRIIASLKINRPFTLKFLNIFYKILISKRKRLRLENRLFKNTRTINSFLEYNNYMIYKLKPQKENNS
;
A
#
# COMPACT_ATOMS: atom_id res chain seq x y z
N MET A 1 -36.33 19.33 -16.63
CA MET A 1 -36.89 18.28 -15.78
C MET A 1 -35.73 17.45 -15.18
N PHE A 2 -35.69 17.39 -13.92
CA PHE A 2 -34.62 17.01 -12.98
C PHE A 2 -33.86 15.74 -13.29
N ASN A 3 -32.54 15.86 -13.39
CA ASN A 3 -31.58 14.75 -13.40
C ASN A 3 -31.18 14.41 -11.94
N LEU A 4 -32.09 13.75 -11.20
CA LEU A 4 -32.11 13.65 -9.74
C LEU A 4 -31.50 12.35 -9.16
N PHE A 5 -30.78 11.54 -9.97
CA PHE A 5 -30.11 10.32 -9.45
C PHE A 5 -28.68 10.14 -9.98
N LYS A 6 -27.77 11.05 -9.62
CA LYS A 6 -26.37 10.63 -9.57
C LYS A 6 -26.25 9.63 -8.41
N LYS A 7 -26.26 8.31 -8.71
CA LYS A 7 -25.90 7.27 -7.73
C LYS A 7 -24.58 7.67 -7.08
N LYS A 8 -24.61 8.06 -5.80
CA LYS A 8 -23.37 8.27 -5.02
C LYS A 8 -22.52 7.00 -5.17
N LYS A 9 -21.33 7.15 -5.78
CA LYS A 9 -20.38 6.04 -5.96
C LYS A 9 -20.10 5.49 -4.55
N LYS A 10 -20.41 4.22 -4.31
CA LYS A 10 -20.24 3.59 -3.00
C LYS A 10 -18.78 3.72 -2.59
N GLU A 11 -18.51 4.28 -1.42
CA GLU A 11 -17.16 4.42 -0.90
C GLU A 11 -16.52 3.04 -0.68
N SER A 12 -15.29 2.89 -1.12
CA SER A 12 -14.56 1.63 -0.99
C SER A 12 -14.14 1.41 0.45
N SER A 13 -14.47 0.24 1.03
CA SER A 13 -14.02 -0.13 2.38
C SER A 13 -12.50 -0.13 2.54
N ARG A 14 -11.75 -0.20 1.43
CA ARG A 14 -10.29 -0.06 1.41
C ARG A 14 -9.88 1.38 1.72
N LEU A 15 -10.52 2.37 1.09
CA LEU A 15 -10.22 3.78 1.34
C LEU A 15 -10.50 4.15 2.79
N VAL A 16 -11.63 3.71 3.33
CA VAL A 16 -11.94 3.89 4.76
C VAL A 16 -10.87 3.26 5.66
N GLY A 17 -10.38 2.07 5.30
CA GLY A 17 -9.29 1.41 6.03
C GLY A 17 -7.97 2.18 5.99
N LEU A 18 -7.63 2.76 4.84
CA LEU A 18 -6.44 3.61 4.68
C LEU A 18 -6.56 4.92 5.48
N ASP A 19 -7.72 5.54 5.49
CA ASP A 19 -7.97 6.78 6.25
C ASP A 19 -7.87 6.54 7.76
N ILE A 20 -8.35 5.39 8.25
CA ILE A 20 -8.15 4.96 9.65
C ILE A 20 -6.67 4.70 9.93
N ALA A 21 -5.99 3.96 9.06
CA ALA A 21 -4.56 3.65 9.20
C ALA A 21 -3.71 4.92 9.24
N LEU A 22 -4.05 5.93 8.44
CA LEU A 22 -3.42 7.24 8.45
C LEU A 22 -3.48 7.91 9.84
N LYS A 23 -4.65 7.93 10.46
CA LYS A 23 -4.83 8.51 11.80
C LYS A 23 -4.08 7.73 12.87
N VAL A 24 -4.11 6.40 12.79
CA VAL A 24 -3.35 5.53 13.71
C VAL A 24 -1.85 5.72 13.54
N SER A 25 -1.35 5.74 12.30
CA SER A 25 0.08 5.95 12.01
C SER A 25 0.54 7.30 12.56
N GLY A 26 -0.19 8.39 12.25
CA GLY A 26 0.13 9.73 12.75
C GLY A 26 0.15 9.80 14.28
N PHE A 27 -0.79 9.14 14.95
CA PHE A 27 -0.85 9.10 16.41
C PHE A 27 0.33 8.32 17.02
N VAL A 28 0.68 7.16 16.44
CA VAL A 28 1.71 6.26 16.99
C VAL A 28 3.12 6.73 16.66
N THR A 29 3.36 7.24 15.45
CA THR A 29 4.71 7.51 14.93
C THR A 29 5.03 8.99 14.76
N GLY A 30 4.04 9.86 14.88
CA GLY A 30 4.16 11.28 14.50
C GLY A 30 4.31 11.50 13.00
N LYS A 31 4.22 10.43 12.16
CA LYS A 31 4.35 10.45 10.71
C LYS A 31 3.20 9.72 10.04
N GLU A 32 2.95 10.02 8.79
CA GLU A 32 1.80 9.53 8.04
C GLU A 32 2.16 8.47 6.99
N HIS A 33 3.22 7.67 7.29
CA HIS A 33 3.56 6.52 6.46
C HIS A 33 2.48 5.42 6.55
N LEU A 34 2.17 4.80 5.41
CA LEU A 34 1.18 3.73 5.32
C LEU A 34 1.77 2.38 4.87
N HIS A 35 3.10 2.34 4.71
CA HIS A 35 3.83 1.14 4.32
C HIS A 35 4.47 0.42 5.52
N TYR A 36 4.92 -0.80 5.31
CA TYR A 36 5.67 -1.58 6.29
C TYR A 36 6.98 -0.89 6.66
N GLY A 37 7.52 -1.24 7.82
CA GLY A 37 8.86 -0.85 8.26
C GLY A 37 9.93 -1.83 7.80
N LEU A 38 11.18 -1.35 7.66
CA LEU A 38 12.39 -2.15 7.48
C LEU A 38 13.07 -2.33 8.84
N TRP A 39 13.18 -3.59 9.33
CA TRP A 39 13.57 -3.91 10.70
C TRP A 39 14.96 -4.49 10.85
N ASP A 40 15.87 -4.23 9.89
CA ASP A 40 17.19 -4.86 9.82
C ASP A 40 18.01 -4.73 11.12
N LYS A 41 17.98 -3.53 11.74
CA LYS A 41 18.79 -3.21 12.94
C LYS A 41 17.96 -2.55 14.05
N LEU A 42 16.66 -2.77 14.06
CA LEU A 42 15.73 -2.13 14.99
C LEU A 42 14.96 -3.18 15.78
N ASP A 43 14.83 -2.96 17.08
CA ASP A 43 13.91 -3.73 17.91
C ASP A 43 12.47 -3.52 17.46
N VAL A 44 11.71 -4.63 17.40
CA VAL A 44 10.33 -4.64 16.89
C VAL A 44 9.36 -4.17 17.97
N ASN A 45 9.18 -2.86 18.04
CA ASN A 45 8.26 -2.19 18.96
C ASN A 45 7.62 -0.95 18.31
N LEU A 46 6.65 -0.32 18.99
CA LEU A 46 5.95 0.85 18.45
C LEU A 46 6.86 2.09 18.40
N ASP A 47 7.78 2.26 19.33
CA ASP A 47 8.68 3.42 19.39
C ASP A 47 9.63 3.48 18.20
N ASN A 48 9.96 2.31 17.64
CA ASN A 48 10.80 2.19 16.46
C ASN A 48 10.03 2.11 15.14
N LEU A 49 8.68 2.04 15.16
CA LEU A 49 7.87 1.89 13.94
C LEU A 49 8.15 3.01 12.93
N GLY A 50 8.14 4.26 13.37
CA GLY A 50 8.43 5.41 12.50
C GLY A 50 9.85 5.35 11.90
N LYS A 51 10.86 4.95 12.70
CA LYS A 51 12.24 4.78 12.23
C LYS A 51 12.34 3.63 11.20
N ALA A 52 11.63 2.53 11.43
CA ALA A 52 11.60 1.40 10.51
C ALA A 52 10.95 1.79 9.17
N GLN A 53 9.89 2.60 9.18
CA GLN A 53 9.26 3.14 7.98
C GLN A 53 10.20 4.10 7.23
N GLU A 54 10.93 4.96 7.93
CA GLU A 54 11.97 5.81 7.31
C GLU A 54 13.09 4.97 6.69
N ALA A 55 13.57 3.94 7.39
CA ALA A 55 14.60 3.04 6.87
C ALA A 55 14.15 2.31 5.59
N TYR A 56 12.86 1.94 5.52
CA TYR A 56 12.27 1.40 4.29
C TYR A 56 12.33 2.42 3.13
N THR A 57 11.91 3.66 3.39
CA THR A 57 11.96 4.73 2.39
C THR A 57 13.40 5.00 1.94
N ASP A 58 14.36 5.01 2.88
CA ASP A 58 15.78 5.22 2.60
C ASP A 58 16.36 4.08 1.74
N LEU A 59 15.97 2.83 2.03
CA LEU A 59 16.37 1.71 1.18
C LEU A 59 15.80 1.85 -0.25
N LEU A 60 14.53 2.21 -0.38
CA LEU A 60 13.89 2.39 -1.68
C LEU A 60 14.58 3.49 -2.50
N PHE A 61 14.94 4.60 -1.86
CA PHE A 61 15.57 5.74 -2.52
C PHE A 61 17.01 5.49 -2.97
N LYS A 62 17.69 4.42 -2.48
CA LYS A 62 18.98 3.98 -3.04
C LYS A 62 18.87 3.52 -4.50
N TYR A 63 17.67 3.19 -4.95
CA TYR A 63 17.40 2.70 -6.31
C TYR A 63 16.86 3.78 -7.25
N LEU A 64 16.77 5.03 -6.82
CA LEU A 64 16.36 6.15 -7.70
C LEU A 64 17.27 6.22 -8.93
N PRO A 65 16.75 6.62 -10.10
CA PRO A 65 17.55 6.85 -11.29
C PRO A 65 18.63 7.90 -11.04
N LYS A 66 19.82 7.69 -11.60
CA LYS A 66 20.92 8.68 -11.59
C LYS A 66 20.91 9.42 -12.92
N LYS A 67 20.67 10.72 -12.92
CA LYS A 67 20.80 11.57 -14.11
C LYS A 67 22.21 12.13 -14.24
N LYS A 68 22.73 12.20 -15.50
CA LYS A 68 24.05 12.77 -15.81
C LYS A 68 24.10 14.29 -15.67
N LYS A 69 22.95 15.00 -15.83
CA LYS A 69 22.84 16.46 -15.67
C LYS A 69 21.76 16.83 -14.66
N ASN A 70 22.07 17.72 -13.76
CA ASN A 70 21.18 18.35 -12.75
C ASN A 70 20.44 17.45 -11.78
N ASN A 71 20.67 16.18 -11.69
CA ASN A 71 20.13 15.19 -10.76
C ASN A 71 18.63 15.34 -10.34
N LYS A 72 17.87 16.21 -11.04
CA LYS A 72 16.47 16.52 -10.76
C LYS A 72 15.57 15.65 -11.61
N LEU A 73 14.74 14.83 -10.96
CA LEU A 73 13.82 13.89 -11.60
C LEU A 73 12.39 14.47 -11.62
N GLU A 74 11.67 14.20 -12.71
CA GLU A 74 10.20 14.28 -12.78
C GLU A 74 9.64 12.92 -12.36
N ILE A 75 8.99 12.84 -11.18
CA ILE A 75 8.56 11.57 -10.57
C ILE A 75 7.04 11.51 -10.51
N LEU A 76 6.47 10.40 -10.96
CA LEU A 76 5.08 10.03 -10.75
C LEU A 76 4.99 9.05 -9.57
N ASP A 77 4.53 9.52 -8.42
CA ASP A 77 4.31 8.72 -7.22
C ASP A 77 2.89 8.15 -7.24
N ILE A 78 2.77 6.89 -7.65
CA ILE A 78 1.50 6.21 -7.92
C ILE A 78 1.00 5.56 -6.62
N GLY A 79 -0.12 6.07 -6.12
CA GLY A 79 -0.63 5.69 -4.81
C GLY A 79 0.20 6.28 -3.67
N GLY A 80 0.76 7.48 -3.83
CA GLY A 80 1.69 8.11 -2.90
C GLY A 80 1.15 8.44 -1.50
N GLY A 81 -0.03 7.90 -1.14
CA GLY A 81 -0.61 7.97 0.20
C GLY A 81 -0.75 9.41 0.72
N ALA A 82 -0.29 9.64 1.94
CA ALA A 82 -0.27 10.97 2.56
C ALA A 82 0.93 11.85 2.15
N GLY A 83 1.74 11.41 1.17
CA GLY A 83 2.81 12.21 0.58
C GLY A 83 4.13 12.25 1.36
N GLU A 84 4.37 11.35 2.31
CA GLU A 84 5.63 11.33 3.07
C GLU A 84 6.84 11.00 2.16
N ASN A 85 6.71 10.04 1.24
CA ASN A 85 7.75 9.78 0.24
C ASN A 85 7.96 10.98 -0.68
N ALA A 86 6.86 11.59 -1.16
CA ALA A 86 6.92 12.78 -2.01
C ALA A 86 7.58 13.97 -1.31
N LYS A 87 7.29 14.21 -0.02
CA LYS A 87 7.94 15.23 0.80
C LYS A 87 9.46 15.05 0.81
N LYS A 88 9.94 13.82 1.01
CA LYS A 88 11.36 13.50 1.03
C LYS A 88 12.00 13.64 -0.36
N LEU A 89 11.31 13.19 -1.42
CA LEU A 89 11.75 13.38 -2.80
C LEU A 89 11.88 14.87 -3.19
N ILE A 90 10.93 15.71 -2.76
CA ILE A 90 10.96 17.15 -2.97
C ILE A 90 12.13 17.79 -2.22
N ALA A 91 12.43 17.36 -0.99
CA ALA A 91 13.58 17.82 -0.23
C ALA A 91 14.91 17.47 -0.92
N LEU A 92 14.96 16.35 -1.68
CA LEU A 92 16.09 15.98 -2.53
C LEU A 92 16.14 16.75 -3.87
N GLY A 93 15.25 17.72 -4.09
CA GLY A 93 15.23 18.58 -5.28
C GLY A 93 14.42 18.04 -6.46
N HIS A 94 13.70 16.91 -6.31
CA HIS A 94 12.89 16.33 -7.37
C HIS A 94 11.53 17.03 -7.51
N LYS A 95 10.94 16.95 -8.70
CA LYS A 95 9.54 17.35 -8.91
C LYS A 95 8.64 16.10 -8.83
N VAL A 96 7.58 16.18 -8.04
CA VAL A 96 6.71 15.05 -7.77
C VAL A 96 5.28 15.34 -8.14
N THR A 97 4.68 14.44 -8.92
CA THR A 97 3.24 14.34 -9.14
C THR A 97 2.72 13.12 -8.39
N ILE A 98 1.73 13.30 -7.51
CA ILE A 98 1.12 12.22 -6.72
C ILE A 98 -0.22 11.86 -7.37
N ILE A 99 -0.45 10.56 -7.58
CA ILE A 99 -1.78 10.01 -7.89
C ILE A 99 -2.31 9.30 -6.65
N VAL A 100 -3.47 9.73 -6.14
CA VAL A 100 -4.12 9.12 -4.98
C VAL A 100 -5.64 9.22 -5.09
N PRO A 101 -6.42 8.13 -4.97
CA PRO A 101 -7.87 8.16 -5.15
C PRO A 101 -8.64 8.68 -3.93
N SER A 102 -8.04 8.69 -2.72
CA SER A 102 -8.67 9.22 -1.50
C SER A 102 -8.50 10.73 -1.43
N LYS A 103 -9.60 11.45 -1.23
CA LYS A 103 -9.59 12.89 -0.98
C LYS A 103 -8.88 13.23 0.34
N ILE A 104 -9.09 12.42 1.39
CA ILE A 104 -8.46 12.59 2.70
C ILE A 104 -6.95 12.47 2.56
N LEU A 105 -6.45 11.40 1.92
CA LEU A 105 -5.02 11.24 1.67
C LEU A 105 -4.44 12.36 0.80
N ALA A 106 -5.19 12.85 -0.20
CA ALA A 106 -4.78 13.97 -1.04
C ALA A 106 -4.61 15.27 -0.25
N GLU A 107 -5.51 15.57 0.69
CA GLU A 107 -5.41 16.72 1.59
C GLU A 107 -4.18 16.62 2.50
N HIS A 108 -3.93 15.45 3.07
CA HIS A 108 -2.72 15.19 3.86
C HIS A 108 -1.46 15.31 3.01
N ALA A 109 -1.44 14.73 1.80
CA ALA A 109 -0.32 14.86 0.87
C ALA A 109 -0.04 16.32 0.50
N LYS A 110 -1.08 17.12 0.29
CA LYS A 110 -0.95 18.57 0.04
C LYS A 110 -0.28 19.28 1.21
N LYS A 111 -0.72 18.99 2.44
CA LYS A 111 -0.14 19.54 3.67
C LYS A 111 1.31 19.10 3.85
N ASN A 112 1.59 17.80 3.78
CA ASN A 112 2.91 17.23 4.03
C ASN A 112 3.96 17.71 3.02
N THR A 113 3.56 17.96 1.78
CA THR A 113 4.45 18.47 0.73
C THR A 113 4.51 20.01 0.69
N ASN A 114 3.86 20.71 1.62
CA ASN A 114 3.75 22.19 1.62
C ASN A 114 3.27 22.72 0.26
N ASN A 115 2.29 22.08 -0.37
CA ASN A 115 1.77 22.38 -1.72
C ASN A 115 2.82 22.31 -2.85
N LYS A 116 3.99 21.71 -2.63
CA LYS A 116 5.05 21.61 -3.67
C LYS A 116 4.86 20.43 -4.62
N ALA A 117 4.07 19.42 -4.24
CA ALA A 117 3.68 18.33 -5.14
C ALA A 117 2.44 18.70 -5.95
N LYS A 118 2.38 18.24 -7.20
CA LYS A 118 1.13 18.20 -7.97
C LYS A 118 0.33 16.99 -7.53
N ILE A 119 -0.91 17.17 -7.08
CA ILE A 119 -1.75 16.08 -6.57
C ILE A 119 -2.95 15.86 -7.47
N LEU A 120 -3.15 14.61 -7.89
CA LEU A 120 -4.23 14.19 -8.77
C LEU A 120 -5.12 13.18 -8.01
N ILE A 121 -6.38 13.58 -7.78
CA ILE A 121 -7.37 12.72 -7.09
C ILE A 121 -8.04 11.82 -8.12
N THR A 122 -7.37 10.72 -8.44
CA THR A 122 -7.82 9.74 -9.43
C THR A 122 -7.18 8.38 -9.14
N THR A 123 -7.71 7.31 -9.75
CA THR A 123 -6.99 6.03 -9.80
C THR A 123 -5.91 6.10 -10.89
N PHE A 124 -4.90 5.22 -10.80
CA PHE A 124 -3.86 5.17 -11.83
C PHE A 124 -4.45 4.71 -13.17
N GLU A 125 -5.44 3.80 -13.13
CA GLU A 125 -6.13 3.31 -14.31
C GLU A 125 -6.87 4.42 -15.06
N ASP A 126 -7.50 5.35 -14.33
CA ASP A 126 -8.29 6.45 -14.89
C ASP A 126 -7.45 7.71 -15.23
N TYR A 127 -6.16 7.74 -14.81
CA TYR A 127 -5.29 8.87 -15.10
C TYR A 127 -5.01 8.99 -16.60
N LEU A 128 -5.32 10.15 -17.18
CA LEU A 128 -5.02 10.49 -18.57
C LEU A 128 -3.94 11.58 -18.59
N PRO A 129 -2.73 11.29 -19.05
CA PRO A 129 -1.65 12.28 -19.10
C PRO A 129 -1.93 13.32 -20.19
N LYS A 130 -1.65 14.59 -19.86
CA LYS A 130 -1.57 15.68 -20.86
C LYS A 130 -0.07 15.91 -21.13
N ASN A 131 0.52 15.17 -22.03
CA ASN A 131 1.92 15.34 -22.52
C ASN A 131 3.02 15.36 -21.42
N ASN A 132 2.76 14.86 -20.22
CA ASN A 132 3.78 14.78 -19.18
C ASN A 132 4.42 13.40 -19.21
N LEU A 133 5.72 13.36 -19.52
CA LEU A 133 6.55 12.17 -19.38
C LEU A 133 7.38 12.28 -18.09
N PHE A 134 7.63 11.15 -17.46
CA PHE A 134 8.32 11.06 -16.18
C PHE A 134 9.65 10.32 -16.32
N ASP A 135 10.60 10.69 -15.48
CA ASP A 135 11.86 9.97 -15.36
C ASP A 135 11.72 8.72 -14.50
N LEU A 136 10.70 8.73 -13.62
CA LEU A 136 10.41 7.64 -12.70
C LEU A 136 8.90 7.50 -12.47
N CYS A 137 8.38 6.28 -12.65
CA CYS A 137 7.11 5.82 -12.08
C CYS A 137 7.41 5.03 -10.80
N LEU A 138 6.98 5.55 -9.66
CA LEU A 138 7.22 4.97 -8.33
C LEU A 138 5.95 4.30 -7.80
N PHE A 139 6.06 3.05 -7.36
CA PHE A 139 5.03 2.30 -6.64
C PHE A 139 5.61 1.83 -5.30
N ALA A 140 5.22 2.47 -4.22
CA ALA A 140 5.57 2.08 -2.86
C ALA A 140 4.33 1.53 -2.13
N GLU A 141 4.19 0.20 -2.10
CA GLU A 141 3.02 -0.54 -1.58
C GLU A 141 1.68 -0.19 -2.25
N SER A 142 1.72 0.19 -3.52
CA SER A 142 0.55 0.57 -4.30
C SER A 142 0.32 -0.28 -5.55
N PHE A 143 1.35 -0.98 -6.02
CA PHE A 143 1.30 -1.82 -7.21
C PHE A 143 0.31 -2.99 -7.08
N GLN A 144 0.23 -3.57 -5.89
CA GLN A 144 -0.67 -4.68 -5.56
C GLN A 144 -2.17 -4.40 -5.78
N TYR A 145 -2.56 -3.15 -5.96
CA TYR A 145 -3.96 -2.74 -6.12
C TYR A 145 -4.38 -2.58 -7.57
N ILE A 146 -3.44 -2.65 -8.51
CA ILE A 146 -3.63 -2.42 -9.93
C ILE A 146 -3.34 -3.74 -10.68
N PRO A 147 -4.13 -4.14 -11.70
CA PRO A 147 -3.78 -5.30 -12.51
C PRO A 147 -2.40 -5.15 -13.14
N ILE A 148 -1.50 -6.15 -12.96
CA ILE A 148 -0.08 -6.09 -13.35
C ILE A 148 0.09 -5.59 -14.78
N LYS A 149 -0.66 -6.18 -15.73
CA LYS A 149 -0.60 -5.81 -17.15
C LYS A 149 -0.87 -4.32 -17.36
N ILE A 150 -1.94 -3.80 -16.75
CA ILE A 150 -2.33 -2.39 -16.87
C ILE A 150 -1.27 -1.50 -16.21
N ALA A 151 -0.81 -1.87 -15.01
CA ALA A 151 0.17 -1.09 -14.27
C ALA A 151 1.48 -0.92 -15.07
N LEU A 152 2.02 -2.02 -15.62
CA LEU A 152 3.26 -2.00 -16.39
C LEU A 152 3.09 -1.28 -17.72
N GLN A 153 2.07 -1.61 -18.53
CA GLN A 153 1.82 -0.96 -19.82
C GLN A 153 1.69 0.55 -19.68
N LYS A 154 0.88 0.97 -18.72
CA LYS A 154 0.64 2.39 -18.49
C LYS A 154 1.86 3.11 -17.93
N ALA A 155 2.59 2.51 -16.99
CA ALA A 155 3.83 3.09 -16.48
C ALA A 155 4.84 3.26 -17.63
N CYS A 156 5.03 2.26 -18.48
CA CYS A 156 5.91 2.35 -19.65
C CYS A 156 5.53 3.50 -20.60
N SER A 157 4.24 3.71 -20.87
CA SER A 157 3.76 4.78 -21.76
C SER A 157 3.92 6.19 -21.18
N LEU A 158 4.14 6.30 -19.87
CA LEU A 158 4.30 7.57 -19.16
C LEU A 158 5.77 7.97 -18.96
N LEU A 159 6.71 7.11 -19.34
CA LEU A 159 8.14 7.34 -19.11
C LEU A 159 8.80 8.10 -20.26
N ASN A 160 9.72 8.97 -19.87
CA ASN A 160 10.74 9.52 -20.76
C ASN A 160 11.57 8.39 -21.40
N ASN A 161 12.32 8.72 -22.45
CA ASN A 161 13.18 7.76 -23.18
C ASN A 161 14.11 6.94 -22.27
N ASP A 162 14.64 7.53 -21.18
CA ASP A 162 15.51 6.88 -20.21
C ASP A 162 14.83 6.64 -18.87
N GLY A 163 13.50 6.78 -18.85
CA GLY A 163 12.72 6.62 -17.63
C GLY A 163 12.69 5.18 -17.11
N GLU A 164 12.47 5.05 -15.82
CA GLU A 164 12.49 3.79 -15.10
C GLU A 164 11.22 3.61 -14.26
N ILE A 165 10.93 2.37 -13.90
CA ILE A 165 9.86 2.02 -12.96
C ILE A 165 10.53 1.47 -11.70
N LEU A 166 10.16 1.99 -10.55
CA LEU A 166 10.59 1.47 -9.25
C LEU A 166 9.36 0.98 -8.47
N ILE A 167 9.36 -0.30 -8.16
CA ILE A 167 8.27 -0.98 -7.45
C ILE A 167 8.84 -1.57 -6.16
N ALA A 168 8.22 -1.26 -5.01
CA ALA A 168 8.44 -1.98 -3.77
C ALA A 168 7.09 -2.43 -3.24
N ASP A 169 6.82 -3.74 -3.31
CA ASP A 169 5.51 -4.27 -2.97
C ASP A 169 5.54 -5.76 -2.58
N CYS A 170 4.44 -6.21 -2.00
CA CYS A 170 4.21 -7.57 -1.57
C CYS A 170 3.56 -8.39 -2.70
N PHE A 171 4.18 -9.49 -3.05
CA PHE A 171 3.67 -10.46 -4.02
C PHE A 171 3.34 -11.79 -3.34
N ARG A 172 2.36 -12.51 -3.85
CA ARG A 172 2.08 -13.87 -3.40
C ARG A 172 3.15 -14.83 -3.90
N SER A 173 3.66 -15.68 -2.98
CA SER A 173 4.54 -16.78 -3.32
C SER A 173 3.78 -17.86 -4.12
N GLU A 174 4.50 -18.87 -4.58
CA GLU A 174 3.90 -20.03 -5.28
C GLU A 174 3.03 -20.90 -4.38
N LYS A 175 3.20 -20.79 -3.07
CA LYS A 175 2.47 -21.60 -2.12
C LYS A 175 0.98 -21.28 -2.14
N LYS A 176 0.17 -22.29 -2.47
CA LYS A 176 -1.28 -22.15 -2.49
C LYS A 176 -1.80 -21.99 -1.06
N GLN A 177 -2.70 -21.02 -0.89
CA GLN A 177 -3.41 -20.85 0.37
C GLN A 177 -4.47 -21.93 0.51
N GLU A 178 -4.40 -22.71 1.57
CA GLU A 178 -5.42 -23.67 1.92
C GLU A 178 -6.49 -23.03 2.80
N GLY A 179 -7.76 -23.40 2.55
CA GLY A 179 -8.90 -22.98 3.35
C GLY A 179 -9.43 -21.58 3.07
N ILE A 180 -10.37 -21.14 3.93
CA ILE A 180 -11.17 -19.90 3.76
C ILE A 180 -10.41 -18.67 4.26
N LEU A 181 -9.37 -18.86 5.08
CA LEU A 181 -8.66 -17.79 5.78
C LEU A 181 -7.59 -17.18 4.89
N ARG A 182 -7.68 -15.88 4.69
CA ARG A 182 -6.66 -15.13 3.96
C ARG A 182 -5.45 -14.91 4.85
N GLN A 183 -4.30 -15.43 4.44
CA GLN A 183 -3.00 -15.21 5.09
C GLN A 183 -2.58 -13.72 5.04
N PRO A 184 -1.68 -13.26 5.93
CA PRO A 184 -1.17 -11.89 5.91
C PRO A 184 -0.52 -11.56 4.56
N GLY A 185 -0.31 -10.28 4.31
CA GLY A 185 0.22 -9.79 3.04
C GLY A 185 -0.85 -9.70 1.94
N GLY A 186 -0.43 -9.62 0.71
CA GLY A 186 -1.35 -9.36 -0.40
C GLY A 186 -0.67 -9.45 -1.75
N GLY A 187 -1.27 -8.73 -2.69
CA GLY A 187 -0.74 -8.58 -4.03
C GLY A 187 -1.08 -9.69 -5.00
N ALA A 188 -0.57 -9.54 -6.20
CA ALA A 188 -0.63 -10.52 -7.26
C ALA A 188 0.47 -11.59 -7.07
N SER A 189 0.39 -12.69 -7.85
CA SER A 189 1.42 -13.73 -7.84
C SER A 189 2.75 -13.20 -8.38
N LEU A 190 3.86 -13.56 -7.73
CA LEU A 190 5.21 -13.25 -8.20
C LEU A 190 5.47 -13.85 -9.59
N ILE A 191 5.01 -15.09 -9.84
CA ILE A 191 5.12 -15.73 -11.16
C ILE A 191 4.39 -14.90 -12.22
N SER A 192 3.19 -14.40 -11.89
CA SER A 192 2.44 -13.55 -12.83
C SER A 192 3.16 -12.25 -13.14
N MET A 193 3.84 -11.65 -12.16
CA MET A 193 4.67 -10.47 -12.37
C MET A 193 5.83 -10.78 -13.32
N GLU A 194 6.57 -11.83 -13.07
CA GLU A 194 7.72 -12.21 -13.90
C GLU A 194 7.32 -12.63 -15.32
N LYS A 195 6.17 -13.30 -15.47
CA LYS A 195 5.60 -13.60 -16.77
C LYS A 195 5.27 -12.33 -17.54
N GLU A 196 4.62 -11.37 -16.89
CA GLU A 196 4.21 -10.12 -17.55
C GLU A 196 5.41 -9.25 -17.95
N LEU A 197 6.48 -9.21 -17.13
CA LEU A 197 7.73 -8.52 -17.48
C LEU A 197 8.34 -9.07 -18.77
N ARG A 198 8.32 -10.41 -18.95
CA ARG A 198 8.79 -11.06 -20.19
C ARG A 198 7.90 -10.73 -21.39
N ILE A 199 6.57 -10.81 -21.23
CA ILE A 199 5.61 -10.52 -22.31
C ILE A 199 5.77 -9.08 -22.81
N GLN A 200 5.93 -8.12 -21.89
CA GLN A 200 6.05 -6.70 -22.22
C GLN A 200 7.49 -6.28 -22.55
N LYS A 201 8.45 -7.21 -22.62
CA LYS A 201 9.87 -6.95 -22.91
C LYS A 201 10.45 -5.86 -22.01
N ILE A 202 10.21 -5.96 -20.68
CA ILE A 202 10.71 -5.01 -19.70
C ILE A 202 11.98 -5.57 -19.06
N ASN A 203 13.08 -4.83 -19.14
CA ASN A 203 14.35 -5.22 -18.52
C ASN A 203 14.30 -5.03 -17.00
N VAL A 204 14.75 -6.04 -16.27
CA VAL A 204 14.91 -5.99 -14.81
C VAL A 204 16.33 -5.54 -14.49
N ILE A 205 16.50 -4.29 -14.04
CA ILE A 205 17.80 -3.73 -13.62
C ILE A 205 18.15 -4.19 -12.21
N VAL A 206 17.16 -4.18 -11.31
CA VAL A 206 17.28 -4.65 -9.92
C VAL A 206 16.08 -5.53 -9.56
N LYS A 207 16.37 -6.68 -8.95
CA LYS A 207 15.41 -7.56 -8.31
C LYS A 207 15.95 -7.89 -6.92
N LYS A 208 15.33 -7.38 -5.87
CA LYS A 208 15.78 -7.60 -4.50
C LYS A 208 14.62 -8.04 -3.63
N GLU A 209 14.79 -9.13 -2.95
CA GLU A 209 13.83 -9.59 -1.95
C GLU A 209 14.18 -9.02 -0.57
N ILE A 210 13.18 -8.47 0.12
CA ILE A 210 13.30 -7.91 1.46
C ILE A 210 12.25 -8.46 2.44
N THR A 211 11.66 -9.63 2.12
CA THR A 211 10.56 -10.23 2.88
C THR A 211 10.90 -10.37 4.36
N LYS A 212 12.08 -10.90 4.68
CA LYS A 212 12.52 -11.09 6.08
C LYS A 212 12.66 -9.78 6.83
N LEU A 213 13.05 -8.71 6.13
CA LEU A 213 13.30 -7.39 6.73
C LEU A 213 11.99 -6.64 7.05
N VAL A 214 10.91 -6.88 6.29
CA VAL A 214 9.61 -6.24 6.51
C VAL A 214 8.63 -7.09 7.33
N ALA A 215 8.83 -8.41 7.36
CA ALA A 215 7.96 -9.38 8.04
C ALA A 215 7.67 -9.03 9.52
N PRO A 216 8.60 -8.45 10.30
CA PRO A 216 8.30 -8.08 11.69
C PRO A 216 7.17 -7.05 11.84
N SER A 217 6.86 -6.26 10.82
CA SER A 217 5.68 -5.37 10.81
C SER A 217 4.36 -6.12 11.04
N ILE A 218 4.28 -7.38 10.59
CA ILE A 218 3.11 -8.25 10.78
C ILE A 218 2.86 -8.56 12.26
N GLN A 219 3.93 -8.70 13.04
CA GLN A 219 3.81 -8.94 14.48
C GLN A 219 3.20 -7.73 15.21
N LEU A 220 3.62 -6.50 14.85
CA LEU A 220 3.03 -5.29 15.41
C LEU A 220 1.56 -5.13 14.97
N GLU A 221 1.27 -5.40 13.72
CA GLU A 221 -0.10 -5.39 13.22
C GLU A 221 -0.99 -6.40 13.99
N GLN A 222 -0.49 -7.62 14.25
CA GLN A 222 -1.24 -8.61 15.03
C GLN A 222 -1.43 -8.16 16.50
N LYS A 223 -0.41 -7.58 17.14
CA LYS A 223 -0.54 -7.01 18.51
C LYS A 223 -1.63 -5.93 18.56
N PHE A 224 -1.68 -5.05 17.57
CA PHE A 224 -2.73 -4.04 17.44
C PHE A 224 -4.12 -4.68 17.34
N TYR A 225 -4.31 -5.68 16.47
CA TYR A 225 -5.59 -6.41 16.37
C TYR A 225 -5.96 -7.13 17.67
N ASN A 226 -5.00 -7.69 18.39
CA ASN A 226 -5.26 -8.34 19.67
C ASN A 226 -5.77 -7.36 20.71
N THR A 227 -5.19 -6.14 20.76
CA THR A 227 -5.66 -5.07 21.65
C THR A 227 -7.09 -4.66 21.33
N LEU A 228 -7.42 -4.46 20.06
CA LEU A 228 -8.80 -4.20 19.62
C LEU A 228 -9.74 -5.36 19.97
N GLY A 229 -9.28 -6.59 19.75
CA GLY A 229 -10.03 -7.81 20.08
C GLY A 229 -10.34 -7.92 21.56
N PHE A 230 -9.36 -7.63 22.42
CA PHE A 230 -9.56 -7.57 23.87
C PHE A 230 -10.63 -6.52 24.25
N SER A 231 -10.51 -5.31 23.71
CA SER A 231 -11.45 -4.21 23.99
C SER A 231 -12.87 -4.59 23.57
N ILE A 232 -13.05 -5.18 22.38
CA ILE A 232 -14.36 -5.64 21.92
C ILE A 232 -14.92 -6.74 22.82
N LYS A 233 -14.11 -7.75 23.19
CA LYS A 233 -14.53 -8.82 24.12
C LYS A 233 -14.98 -8.25 25.47
N ARG A 234 -14.26 -7.26 25.99
CA ARG A 234 -14.58 -6.63 27.27
C ARG A 234 -15.90 -5.86 27.23
N ILE A 235 -16.14 -5.11 26.14
CA ILE A 235 -17.42 -4.42 25.90
C ILE A 235 -18.57 -5.43 25.79
N ILE A 236 -18.41 -6.49 25.01
CA ILE A 236 -19.42 -7.55 24.87
C ILE A 236 -19.73 -8.20 26.22
N ALA A 237 -18.72 -8.49 27.04
CA ALA A 237 -18.91 -9.07 28.36
C ALA A 237 -19.72 -8.12 29.28
N SER A 238 -19.41 -6.83 29.26
CA SER A 238 -20.18 -5.82 30.00
C SER A 238 -21.64 -5.73 29.52
N LEU A 239 -21.86 -5.70 28.22
CA LEU A 239 -23.21 -5.67 27.64
C LEU A 239 -24.00 -6.94 27.97
N LYS A 240 -23.36 -8.10 28.03
CA LYS A 240 -23.99 -9.36 28.39
C LYS A 240 -24.57 -9.34 29.81
N ILE A 241 -23.88 -8.69 30.76
CA ILE A 241 -24.27 -8.57 32.13
C ILE A 241 -25.32 -7.46 32.31
N ASN A 242 -25.02 -6.26 31.81
CA ASN A 242 -25.78 -5.06 32.13
C ASN A 242 -26.93 -4.77 31.15
N ARG A 243 -26.84 -5.23 29.89
CA ARG A 243 -27.83 -4.94 28.82
C ARG A 243 -27.99 -6.12 27.85
N PRO A 244 -28.47 -7.29 28.33
CA PRO A 244 -28.52 -8.52 27.52
C PRO A 244 -29.41 -8.40 26.27
N PHE A 245 -30.53 -7.65 26.37
CA PHE A 245 -31.41 -7.43 25.21
C PHE A 245 -30.74 -6.57 24.13
N THR A 246 -30.02 -5.52 24.52
CA THR A 246 -29.23 -4.71 23.57
C THR A 246 -28.18 -5.55 22.84
N LEU A 247 -27.48 -6.43 23.57
CA LEU A 247 -26.49 -7.33 22.95
C LEU A 247 -27.14 -8.29 21.97
N LYS A 248 -28.32 -8.87 22.33
CA LYS A 248 -29.06 -9.77 21.43
C LYS A 248 -29.45 -9.07 20.13
N PHE A 249 -29.96 -7.85 20.24
CA PHE A 249 -30.31 -7.01 19.10
C PHE A 249 -29.08 -6.69 18.21
N LEU A 250 -27.98 -6.23 18.80
CA LEU A 250 -26.74 -5.95 18.08
C LEU A 250 -26.20 -7.20 17.36
N ASN A 251 -26.27 -8.38 17.98
CA ASN A 251 -25.86 -9.64 17.37
C ASN A 251 -26.70 -10.01 16.15
N ILE A 252 -28.02 -9.77 16.19
CA ILE A 252 -28.90 -10.00 15.04
C ILE A 252 -28.50 -9.09 13.89
N PHE A 253 -28.36 -7.76 14.15
CA PHE A 253 -27.93 -6.81 13.13
C PHE A 253 -26.55 -7.14 12.56
N TYR A 254 -25.58 -7.49 13.42
CA TYR A 254 -24.25 -7.92 12.99
C TYR A 254 -24.31 -9.11 12.03
N LYS A 255 -25.18 -10.10 12.30
CA LYS A 255 -25.36 -11.26 11.44
C LYS A 255 -26.04 -10.93 10.11
N ILE A 256 -26.98 -9.98 10.09
CA ILE A 256 -27.70 -9.53 8.89
C ILE A 256 -26.78 -8.66 8.02
N LEU A 257 -26.09 -7.69 8.60
CA LEU A 257 -25.32 -6.70 7.86
C LEU A 257 -23.96 -7.21 7.37
N ILE A 258 -23.36 -8.16 8.09
CA ILE A 258 -22.03 -8.67 7.80
C ILE A 258 -22.09 -10.15 7.40
N SER A 259 -21.70 -10.46 6.15
CA SER A 259 -21.70 -11.82 5.63
C SER A 259 -20.84 -12.76 6.48
N LYS A 260 -21.22 -14.06 6.56
CA LYS A 260 -20.48 -15.10 7.32
C LYS A 260 -18.98 -15.11 7.04
N ARG A 261 -18.58 -14.96 5.77
CA ARG A 261 -17.17 -14.91 5.36
C ARG A 261 -16.41 -13.70 5.94
N LYS A 262 -17.07 -12.52 5.98
CA LYS A 262 -16.46 -11.30 6.56
C LYS A 262 -16.36 -11.43 8.09
N ARG A 263 -17.38 -11.97 8.76
CA ARG A 263 -17.37 -12.20 10.21
C ARG A 263 -16.23 -13.15 10.61
N LEU A 264 -16.09 -14.27 9.91
CA LEU A 264 -15.02 -15.23 10.16
C LEU A 264 -13.61 -14.60 9.98
N ARG A 265 -13.44 -13.78 8.94
CA ARG A 265 -12.17 -13.06 8.73
C ARG A 265 -11.86 -12.07 9.87
N LEU A 266 -12.86 -11.33 10.32
CA LEU A 266 -12.71 -10.38 11.41
C LEU A 266 -12.37 -11.10 12.73
N GLU A 267 -13.10 -12.17 13.04
CA GLU A 267 -12.87 -13.01 14.20
C GLU A 267 -11.44 -13.58 14.25
N ASN A 268 -10.97 -14.14 13.12
CA ASN A 268 -9.61 -14.66 13.04
C ASN A 268 -8.57 -13.57 13.24
N ARG A 269 -8.77 -12.39 12.62
CA ARG A 269 -7.84 -11.26 12.74
C ARG A 269 -7.75 -10.73 14.18
N LEU A 270 -8.89 -10.64 14.87
CA LEU A 270 -8.97 -10.05 16.22
C LEU A 270 -8.62 -11.03 17.34
N PHE A 271 -8.83 -12.35 17.13
CA PHE A 271 -8.84 -13.29 18.26
C PHE A 271 -7.96 -14.54 18.09
N LYS A 272 -7.42 -14.82 16.89
CA LYS A 272 -6.75 -16.12 16.64
C LYS A 272 -5.26 -16.05 16.31
N ASN A 273 -4.60 -14.92 16.48
CA ASN A 273 -3.15 -14.78 16.24
C ASN A 273 -2.65 -15.43 14.94
N THR A 274 -3.46 -15.40 13.86
CA THR A 274 -3.15 -16.08 12.61
C THR A 274 -2.17 -15.31 11.72
N ARG A 275 -1.93 -14.05 12.04
CA ARG A 275 -1.02 -13.18 11.29
C ARG A 275 0.36 -13.25 11.93
N THR A 276 1.16 -14.22 11.54
CA THR A 276 2.51 -14.46 12.08
C THR A 276 3.58 -14.11 11.05
N ILE A 277 4.80 -13.86 11.52
CA ILE A 277 5.98 -13.69 10.66
C ILE A 277 6.14 -14.92 9.76
N ASN A 278 6.04 -16.13 10.33
CA ASN A 278 6.21 -17.38 9.58
C ASN A 278 5.18 -17.51 8.46
N SER A 279 3.89 -17.23 8.72
CA SER A 279 2.88 -17.27 7.66
C SER A 279 3.09 -16.17 6.62
N PHE A 280 3.65 -15.03 6.99
CA PHE A 280 3.99 -14.01 6.01
C PHE A 280 5.15 -14.45 5.10
N LEU A 281 6.23 -15.00 5.68
CA LEU A 281 7.38 -15.53 4.94
C LEU A 281 7.01 -16.70 4.01
N GLU A 282 6.05 -17.52 4.44
CA GLU A 282 5.60 -18.68 3.69
C GLU A 282 4.78 -18.32 2.44
N TYR A 283 3.90 -17.32 2.55
CA TYR A 283 2.91 -17.01 1.52
C TYR A 283 3.20 -15.75 0.73
N ASN A 284 4.31 -15.07 1.00
CA ASN A 284 4.63 -13.82 0.31
C ASN A 284 6.13 -13.67 0.03
N ASN A 285 6.41 -12.89 -1.03
CA ASN A 285 7.70 -12.32 -1.34
C ASN A 285 7.55 -10.80 -1.41
N TYR A 286 8.26 -10.09 -0.56
CA TYR A 286 8.30 -8.63 -0.64
C TYR A 286 9.50 -8.21 -1.50
N MET A 287 9.21 -7.61 -2.65
CA MET A 287 10.19 -7.39 -3.70
C MET A 287 10.41 -5.90 -3.96
N ILE A 288 11.66 -5.55 -4.22
CA ILE A 288 12.02 -4.30 -4.91
C ILE A 288 12.41 -4.65 -6.34
N TYR A 289 11.71 -4.06 -7.29
CA TYR A 289 12.04 -4.11 -8.73
C TYR A 289 12.41 -2.72 -9.22
N LYS A 290 13.58 -2.61 -9.88
CA LYS A 290 13.92 -1.48 -10.72
C LYS A 290 13.89 -1.96 -12.16
N LEU A 291 13.06 -1.34 -12.98
CA LEU A 291 12.72 -1.82 -14.31
C LEU A 291 12.96 -0.74 -15.36
N LYS A 292 13.34 -1.14 -16.57
CA LYS A 292 13.46 -0.24 -17.72
C LYS A 292 12.79 -0.88 -18.95
N PRO A 293 11.83 -0.21 -19.60
CA PRO A 293 11.27 -0.70 -20.85
C PRO A 293 12.35 -0.87 -21.90
N GLN A 294 12.28 -1.94 -22.72
CA GLN A 294 13.11 -2.02 -23.92
C GLN A 294 12.58 -1.00 -24.92
N LYS A 295 13.46 -0.19 -25.47
CA LYS A 295 13.11 0.66 -26.61
C LYS A 295 12.91 -0.26 -27.82
N GLU A 296 11.79 -0.14 -28.50
CA GLU A 296 11.72 -0.56 -29.87
C GLU A 296 12.65 0.39 -30.64
N ASN A 297 13.76 -0.15 -31.20
CA ASN A 297 14.51 0.58 -32.20
C ASN A 297 13.58 0.73 -33.41
N ASN A 298 12.91 1.89 -33.49
CA ASN A 298 12.31 2.28 -34.77
C ASN A 298 13.45 2.46 -35.74
N SER A 299 13.79 1.37 -36.42
CA SER A 299 14.61 1.35 -37.62
C SER A 299 13.78 1.86 -38.79
#